data_f1a18b0560851a7dd36d9a3348311f97
#
_entry.id   f1a18b0560851a7dd36d9a3348311f97
#
_cell.length_a   1.000
_cell.length_b   1.000
_cell.length_c   1.000
_cell.angle_alpha   90.00
_cell.angle_beta   90.00
_cell.angle_gamma   90.00
#
_symmetry.space_group_name_H-M   'P 1'
#
loop_
_entity.id
_entity.type
_entity.pdbx_description
1 polymer ?
#
loop_
_entity_poly.entity_id
_entity_poly.type
_entity_poly.pdbx_seq_one_letter_code
_entity_poly.pdbx_strand_id
1 'polypeptide(L)'
;EILIGLVGSEMCIRDRPKGIRLINFNKLSAEEGKLLETYFDNEIAPYLSANIVSKQQPFPFLKNKDIYAVALLETKGGKTRTAIIPCSNNVFRRLIDIPTRKGTFMLSEELILHFLPKMFKNYIVKEKSLIRVTRNADIDTETIYDEDLDYRDAMENLIKQRKRMSPVRMEMSRELNKKLTSSLCKEIKVDKDHVFLSRVPLDLSFVFALQGYLRSLEQNGTADTKSLFYQRRAPRMTPQLDSKAPLIPQVMKKDVLLSYPFESIKPFISLLDEAAKDESVVSIKMTLYRLADKSQIVDALVEAAENGKEVVVLVELRARFDEESNIEYSRILEEAGCRVIYGLNGFKVHSKLCLISRKTEDGVSYVTQIGTGNYNEKTSALYTDLSLITGNQAIGKEAAEVFAALLKGETVEKTDLLLVAPKCLQNRVLEMIDEEIAHAKQGEESYIGIKINSLTDKAIITKLVEASQAGVKIEMIVRGICCLIP
;
A
#
# COMPACT_ATOMS: atom_id res chain seq x y z
N GLU A 1 6.47 16.17 -2.95
CA GLU A 1 7.50 17.08 -3.53
C GLU A 1 8.89 16.43 -3.59
N ILE A 2 9.31 15.67 -2.57
CA ILE A 2 10.63 14.98 -2.59
C ILE A 2 10.69 13.90 -3.67
N LEU A 3 9.61 13.15 -3.90
CA LEU A 3 9.54 12.11 -4.94
C LEU A 3 9.44 12.70 -6.37
N ILE A 4 8.79 13.84 -6.54
CA ILE A 4 8.66 14.51 -7.86
C ILE A 4 9.96 15.22 -8.23
N GLY A 5 10.67 15.81 -7.28
CA GLY A 5 12.00 16.40 -7.50
C GLY A 5 13.13 15.39 -7.71
N LEU A 6 12.91 14.10 -7.39
CA LEU A 6 13.85 13.00 -7.63
C LEU A 6 13.73 12.39 -9.03
N VAL A 7 12.71 12.76 -9.81
CA VAL A 7 12.36 12.11 -11.07
C VAL A 7 12.51 13.09 -12.24
N GLY A 8 13.72 13.21 -12.76
CA GLY A 8 14.01 14.01 -13.94
C GLY A 8 15.45 14.53 -13.99
N SER A 9 15.71 15.52 -14.84
CA SER A 9 17.02 16.18 -14.94
C SER A 9 17.49 16.81 -13.62
N GLU A 10 16.57 17.16 -12.72
CA GLU A 10 16.87 17.70 -11.39
C GLU A 10 17.39 16.68 -10.39
N MET A 11 17.02 15.40 -10.50
CA MET A 11 17.62 14.32 -9.71
C MET A 11 19.14 14.28 -9.90
N CYS A 12 19.61 14.48 -11.13
CA CYS A 12 21.02 14.56 -11.44
C CYS A 12 21.71 15.82 -10.91
N ILE A 13 20.99 16.90 -10.62
CA ILE A 13 21.53 18.18 -10.17
C ILE A 13 21.69 18.23 -8.66
N ARG A 14 20.72 17.77 -7.90
CA ARG A 14 20.75 17.77 -6.42
C ARG A 14 21.63 16.70 -5.82
N ASP A 15 21.74 15.53 -6.46
CA ASP A 15 22.49 14.39 -5.93
C ASP A 15 23.97 14.43 -6.34
N ARG A 16 24.33 15.19 -7.39
CA ARG A 16 25.73 15.41 -7.81
C ARG A 16 26.63 15.93 -6.69
N PRO A 17 26.23 16.92 -5.87
CA PRO A 17 27.04 17.39 -4.74
C PRO A 17 27.26 16.31 -3.68
N LYS A 18 26.42 15.30 -3.60
CA LYS A 18 26.53 14.16 -2.65
C LYS A 18 27.27 12.96 -3.26
N GLY A 19 27.82 13.09 -4.47
CA GLY A 19 28.61 12.06 -5.13
C GLY A 19 27.78 10.92 -5.74
N ILE A 20 26.45 11.05 -5.84
CA ILE A 20 25.58 10.02 -6.41
C ILE A 20 25.23 10.38 -7.85
N ARG A 21 25.34 9.39 -8.73
CA ARG A 21 25.04 9.56 -10.16
C ARG A 21 24.38 8.33 -10.74
N LEU A 22 23.26 8.51 -11.41
CA LEU A 22 22.70 7.53 -12.32
C LEU A 22 23.14 7.88 -13.73
N ILE A 23 23.81 6.97 -14.42
CA ILE A 23 24.32 7.19 -15.77
C ILE A 23 23.78 6.15 -16.76
N ASN A 24 23.80 6.50 -18.03
CA ASN A 24 23.56 5.57 -19.13
C ASN A 24 24.88 5.16 -19.78
N PHE A 25 24.85 4.14 -20.64
CA PHE A 25 26.04 3.55 -21.26
C PHE A 25 26.90 4.59 -22.03
N ASN A 26 26.28 5.58 -22.64
CA ASN A 26 26.99 6.60 -23.44
C ASN A 26 27.92 7.52 -22.61
N LYS A 27 27.85 7.46 -21.29
CA LYS A 27 28.67 8.25 -20.35
C LYS A 27 29.82 7.47 -19.74
N LEU A 28 30.06 6.25 -20.22
CA LEU A 28 31.14 5.37 -19.76
C LEU A 28 32.43 5.62 -20.56
N SER A 29 33.57 5.35 -19.91
CA SER A 29 34.85 5.16 -20.59
C SER A 29 34.89 3.81 -21.31
N ALA A 30 35.82 3.64 -22.22
CA ALA A 30 36.01 2.38 -22.95
C ALA A 30 36.35 1.21 -21.97
N GLU A 31 37.10 1.48 -20.90
CA GLU A 31 37.46 0.52 -19.88
C GLU A 31 36.24 0.09 -19.06
N GLU A 32 35.46 1.07 -18.59
CA GLU A 32 34.20 0.83 -17.87
C GLU A 32 33.21 0.04 -18.73
N GLY A 33 33.12 0.36 -20.01
CA GLY A 33 32.29 -0.36 -20.97
C GLY A 33 32.68 -1.85 -21.05
N LYS A 34 33.99 -2.18 -21.07
CA LYS A 34 34.48 -3.57 -21.08
C LYS A 34 34.17 -4.30 -19.76
N LEU A 35 34.33 -3.62 -18.62
CA LEU A 35 33.98 -4.21 -17.33
C LEU A 35 32.49 -4.55 -17.25
N LEU A 36 31.62 -3.63 -17.67
CA LEU A 36 30.18 -3.87 -17.70
C LEU A 36 29.76 -4.88 -18.77
N GLU A 37 30.50 -5.00 -19.87
CA GLU A 37 30.29 -6.06 -20.84
C GLU A 37 30.56 -7.44 -20.25
N THR A 38 31.68 -7.58 -19.54
CA THR A 38 32.03 -8.81 -18.81
C THR A 38 30.97 -9.13 -17.75
N TYR A 39 30.53 -8.12 -16.99
CA TYR A 39 29.45 -8.28 -16.02
C TYR A 39 28.14 -8.72 -16.68
N PHE A 40 27.77 -8.11 -17.80
CA PHE A 40 26.59 -8.49 -18.57
C PHE A 40 26.66 -9.96 -19.02
N ASP A 41 27.79 -10.36 -19.60
CA ASP A 41 27.98 -11.72 -20.14
C ASP A 41 27.93 -12.80 -19.05
N ASN A 42 28.41 -12.51 -17.85
CA ASN A 42 28.51 -13.49 -16.74
C ASN A 42 27.29 -13.47 -15.82
N GLU A 43 26.76 -12.29 -15.50
CA GLU A 43 25.77 -12.10 -14.41
C GLU A 43 24.36 -11.82 -14.92
N ILE A 44 24.18 -11.40 -16.16
CA ILE A 44 22.87 -11.01 -16.69
C ILE A 44 22.44 -11.89 -17.85
N ALA A 45 23.24 -11.98 -18.89
CA ALA A 45 22.89 -12.66 -20.14
C ALA A 45 22.45 -14.12 -19.96
N PRO A 46 23.06 -14.94 -19.09
CA PRO A 46 22.64 -16.33 -18.87
C PRO A 46 21.22 -16.49 -18.36
N TYR A 47 20.66 -15.45 -17.71
CA TYR A 47 19.32 -15.46 -17.12
C TYR A 47 18.26 -14.78 -18.00
N LEU A 48 18.67 -14.25 -19.17
CA LEU A 48 17.75 -13.59 -20.08
C LEU A 48 17.16 -14.57 -21.08
N SER A 49 15.84 -14.58 -21.19
CA SER A 49 15.10 -15.35 -22.20
C SER A 49 14.54 -14.41 -23.27
N ALA A 50 15.16 -14.42 -24.45
CA ALA A 50 14.68 -13.61 -25.56
C ALA A 50 13.59 -14.36 -26.34
N ASN A 51 12.44 -13.73 -26.53
CA ASN A 51 11.35 -14.24 -27.35
C ASN A 51 11.32 -13.47 -28.69
N ILE A 52 11.52 -14.16 -29.81
CA ILE A 52 11.33 -13.60 -31.16
C ILE A 52 9.93 -13.96 -31.63
N VAL A 53 9.06 -12.97 -31.74
CA VAL A 53 7.66 -13.18 -32.10
C VAL A 53 7.53 -13.75 -33.50
N SER A 54 6.85 -14.90 -33.61
CA SER A 54 6.61 -15.63 -34.87
C SER A 54 5.31 -16.43 -34.76
N LYS A 55 4.95 -17.16 -35.85
CA LYS A 55 3.80 -18.08 -35.79
C LYS A 55 3.99 -19.22 -34.77
N GLN A 56 5.23 -19.65 -34.53
CA GLN A 56 5.59 -20.72 -33.60
C GLN A 56 5.87 -20.19 -32.18
N GLN A 57 6.21 -18.92 -32.07
CA GLN A 57 6.45 -18.22 -30.80
C GLN A 57 5.56 -16.99 -30.76
N PRO A 58 4.32 -17.11 -30.27
CA PRO A 58 3.41 -15.99 -30.20
C PRO A 58 3.91 -14.89 -29.25
N PHE A 59 3.28 -13.73 -29.32
CA PHE A 59 3.60 -12.61 -28.44
C PHE A 59 3.44 -13.03 -26.97
N PRO A 60 4.46 -12.87 -26.11
CA PRO A 60 4.40 -13.32 -24.72
C PRO A 60 3.45 -12.45 -23.91
N PHE A 61 2.88 -13.04 -22.87
CA PHE A 61 2.11 -12.28 -21.90
C PHE A 61 3.05 -11.36 -21.09
N LEU A 62 2.79 -10.05 -21.14
CA LEU A 62 3.53 -9.07 -20.38
C LEU A 62 2.87 -8.90 -19.00
N LYS A 63 3.63 -9.20 -17.95
CA LYS A 63 3.17 -9.06 -16.56
C LYS A 63 2.95 -7.59 -16.19
N ASN A 64 2.05 -7.36 -15.24
CA ASN A 64 1.74 -6.02 -14.74
C ASN A 64 2.96 -5.36 -14.13
N LYS A 65 3.33 -4.17 -14.61
CA LYS A 65 4.43 -3.33 -14.13
C LYS A 65 5.85 -3.88 -14.32
N ASP A 66 6.03 -5.04 -14.93
CA ASP A 66 7.36 -5.54 -15.29
C ASP A 66 7.93 -4.73 -16.47
N ILE A 67 9.26 -4.63 -16.51
CA ILE A 67 9.99 -3.96 -17.58
C ILE A 67 10.45 -5.00 -18.60
N TYR A 68 10.25 -4.68 -19.87
CA TYR A 68 10.66 -5.51 -21.00
C TYR A 68 11.50 -4.68 -21.99
N ALA A 69 12.58 -5.25 -22.52
CA ALA A 69 13.24 -4.69 -23.68
C ALA A 69 12.54 -5.21 -24.94
N VAL A 70 12.19 -4.28 -25.83
CA VAL A 70 11.60 -4.59 -27.14
C VAL A 70 12.55 -4.15 -28.23
N ALA A 71 12.71 -4.96 -29.26
CA ALA A 71 13.53 -4.63 -30.42
C ALA A 71 12.85 -5.00 -31.73
N LEU A 72 13.08 -4.18 -32.75
CA LEU A 72 12.82 -4.50 -34.16
C LEU A 72 14.06 -5.11 -34.74
N LEU A 73 13.99 -6.39 -35.05
CA LEU A 73 15.06 -7.17 -35.67
C LEU A 73 14.83 -7.27 -37.17
N GLU A 74 15.90 -7.18 -37.98
CA GLU A 74 15.87 -7.42 -39.41
C GLU A 74 16.79 -8.57 -39.74
N THR A 75 16.30 -9.54 -40.53
CA THR A 75 17.08 -10.64 -41.03
C THR A 75 17.94 -10.18 -42.21
N LYS A 76 19.00 -10.92 -42.58
CA LYS A 76 19.81 -10.66 -43.80
C LYS A 76 18.98 -10.56 -45.08
N GLY A 77 17.80 -11.19 -45.13
CA GLY A 77 16.85 -11.11 -46.24
C GLY A 77 15.80 -10.00 -46.13
N GLY A 78 15.97 -9.00 -45.24
CA GLY A 78 15.10 -7.84 -45.13
C GLY A 78 13.77 -8.08 -44.36
N LYS A 79 13.52 -9.30 -43.87
CA LYS A 79 12.31 -9.58 -43.07
C LYS A 79 12.46 -9.06 -41.65
N THR A 80 11.46 -8.35 -41.17
CA THR A 80 11.44 -7.82 -39.81
C THR A 80 10.74 -8.75 -38.80
N ARG A 81 11.23 -8.76 -37.57
CA ARG A 81 10.68 -9.51 -36.42
C ARG A 81 10.71 -8.63 -35.19
N THR A 82 9.78 -8.85 -34.29
CA THR A 82 9.78 -8.21 -32.97
C THR A 82 10.40 -9.16 -31.95
N ALA A 83 11.35 -8.68 -31.16
CA ALA A 83 11.90 -9.42 -30.03
C ALA A 83 11.45 -8.78 -28.72
N ILE A 84 11.20 -9.62 -27.73
CA ILE A 84 10.80 -9.19 -26.37
C ILE A 84 11.66 -9.94 -25.35
N ILE A 85 12.26 -9.20 -24.42
CA ILE A 85 13.15 -9.72 -23.40
C ILE A 85 12.68 -9.20 -22.03
N PRO A 86 12.31 -10.08 -21.08
CA PRO A 86 12.03 -9.66 -19.71
C PRO A 86 13.29 -9.08 -19.06
N CYS A 87 13.18 -7.87 -18.51
CA CYS A 87 14.27 -7.20 -17.76
C CYS A 87 14.10 -7.30 -16.25
N SER A 88 12.87 -7.53 -15.78
CA SER A 88 12.56 -7.67 -14.36
C SER A 88 12.73 -9.11 -13.93
N ASN A 89 13.59 -9.34 -12.95
CA ASN A 89 13.74 -10.63 -12.28
C ASN A 89 14.37 -10.45 -10.88
N ASN A 90 14.44 -11.52 -10.11
CA ASN A 90 15.02 -11.53 -8.76
C ASN A 90 16.44 -12.13 -8.73
N VAL A 91 17.04 -12.40 -9.88
CA VAL A 91 18.33 -13.11 -9.97
C VAL A 91 19.51 -12.15 -9.94
N PHE A 92 19.44 -11.06 -10.68
CA PHE A 92 20.50 -10.06 -10.74
C PHE A 92 20.04 -8.71 -10.17
N ARG A 93 21.01 -7.91 -9.70
CA ARG A 93 20.73 -6.59 -9.13
C ARG A 93 20.27 -5.62 -10.21
N ARG A 94 19.23 -4.86 -9.92
CA ARG A 94 18.74 -3.83 -10.84
C ARG A 94 19.63 -2.58 -10.84
N LEU A 95 20.15 -2.17 -9.68
CA LEU A 95 21.08 -1.06 -9.53
C LEU A 95 22.51 -1.61 -9.55
N ILE A 96 23.24 -1.32 -10.64
CA ILE A 96 24.59 -1.84 -10.91
C ILE A 96 25.60 -0.73 -10.59
N ASP A 97 26.56 -1.03 -9.72
CA ASP A 97 27.66 -0.14 -9.40
C ASP A 97 28.63 -0.02 -10.57
N ILE A 98 29.14 1.19 -10.83
CA ILE A 98 30.26 1.39 -11.75
C ILE A 98 31.56 1.27 -10.95
N PRO A 99 32.37 0.21 -11.13
CA PRO A 99 33.48 -0.11 -10.24
C PRO A 99 34.52 1.00 -10.08
N THR A 100 34.75 1.77 -11.15
CA THR A 100 35.75 2.84 -11.21
C THR A 100 35.26 4.17 -10.63
N ARG A 101 33.95 4.32 -10.38
CA ARG A 101 33.30 5.57 -9.93
C ARG A 101 32.41 5.32 -8.73
N LYS A 102 32.94 5.45 -7.54
CA LYS A 102 32.15 5.33 -6.30
C LYS A 102 30.89 6.21 -6.36
N GLY A 103 29.76 5.66 -5.98
CA GLY A 103 28.46 6.37 -5.99
C GLY A 103 27.84 6.55 -7.38
N THR A 104 28.42 5.94 -8.40
CA THR A 104 27.85 5.99 -9.77
C THR A 104 27.21 4.66 -10.12
N PHE A 105 26.00 4.71 -10.65
CA PHE A 105 25.17 3.54 -10.91
C PHE A 105 24.60 3.55 -12.31
N MET A 106 24.26 2.35 -12.79
CA MET A 106 23.47 2.11 -14.00
C MET A 106 22.33 1.14 -13.68
N LEU A 107 21.20 1.29 -14.34
CA LEU A 107 20.10 0.33 -14.24
C LEU A 107 20.35 -0.86 -15.17
N SER A 108 20.08 -2.08 -14.68
CA SER A 108 20.30 -3.31 -15.43
C SER A 108 19.53 -3.34 -16.74
N GLU A 109 18.32 -2.78 -16.79
CA GLU A 109 17.52 -2.68 -18.01
C GLU A 109 18.18 -1.80 -19.09
N GLU A 110 18.91 -0.76 -18.72
CA GLU A 110 19.69 0.05 -19.66
C GLU A 110 20.91 -0.72 -20.19
N LEU A 111 21.54 -1.53 -19.34
CA LEU A 111 22.64 -2.40 -19.74
C LEU A 111 22.15 -3.50 -20.69
N ILE A 112 21.03 -4.14 -20.38
CA ILE A 112 20.36 -5.12 -21.26
C ILE A 112 20.04 -4.49 -22.61
N LEU A 113 19.44 -3.30 -22.59
CA LEU A 113 19.09 -2.61 -23.84
C LEU A 113 20.33 -2.25 -24.67
N HIS A 114 21.47 -1.93 -24.03
CA HIS A 114 22.72 -1.64 -24.73
C HIS A 114 23.27 -2.89 -25.42
N PHE A 115 23.43 -3.99 -24.68
CA PHE A 115 24.00 -5.25 -25.18
C PHE A 115 23.01 -6.17 -25.89
N LEU A 116 21.78 -5.74 -26.07
CA LEU A 116 20.74 -6.51 -26.79
C LEU A 116 21.21 -7.01 -28.15
N PRO A 117 21.99 -6.26 -28.99
CA PRO A 117 22.51 -6.77 -30.25
C PRO A 117 23.38 -8.04 -30.11
N LYS A 118 24.08 -8.22 -29.00
CA LYS A 118 24.91 -9.45 -28.78
C LYS A 118 24.06 -10.72 -28.67
N MET A 119 22.81 -10.57 -28.19
CA MET A 119 21.88 -11.70 -28.07
C MET A 119 21.32 -12.15 -29.44
N PHE A 120 21.37 -11.29 -30.46
CA PHE A 120 20.75 -11.50 -31.74
C PHE A 120 21.78 -11.50 -32.91
N LYS A 121 22.83 -12.33 -32.81
CA LYS A 121 23.96 -12.36 -33.75
C LYS A 121 23.57 -12.52 -35.24
N ASN A 122 22.41 -13.12 -35.52
CA ASN A 122 21.91 -13.36 -36.89
C ASN A 122 20.95 -12.27 -37.39
N TYR A 123 20.76 -11.20 -36.64
CA TYR A 123 19.82 -10.11 -36.93
C TYR A 123 20.50 -8.76 -36.79
N ILE A 124 19.98 -7.77 -37.52
CA ILE A 124 20.33 -6.36 -37.35
C ILE A 124 19.25 -5.75 -36.45
N VAL A 125 19.63 -5.15 -35.33
CA VAL A 125 18.71 -4.43 -34.46
C VAL A 125 18.48 -3.03 -35.01
N LYS A 126 17.28 -2.76 -35.53
CA LYS A 126 16.92 -1.47 -36.15
C LYS A 126 16.46 -0.44 -35.08
N GLU A 127 15.66 -0.90 -34.19
CA GLU A 127 15.10 -0.06 -33.12
C GLU A 127 15.00 -0.86 -31.83
N LYS A 128 15.08 -0.18 -30.69
CA LYS A 128 14.92 -0.79 -29.38
C LYS A 128 14.44 0.20 -28.35
N SER A 129 13.59 -0.24 -27.43
CA SER A 129 13.08 0.53 -26.32
C SER A 129 12.82 -0.38 -25.12
N LEU A 130 12.82 0.20 -23.92
CA LEU A 130 12.19 -0.44 -22.77
C LEU A 130 10.71 -0.12 -22.80
N ILE A 131 9.88 -1.08 -22.46
CA ILE A 131 8.45 -0.89 -22.27
C ILE A 131 8.00 -1.41 -20.93
N ARG A 132 6.90 -0.83 -20.41
CA ARG A 132 6.23 -1.24 -19.19
C ARG A 132 4.73 -1.17 -19.42
N VAL A 133 4.02 -2.23 -19.03
CA VAL A 133 2.56 -2.29 -19.17
C VAL A 133 1.93 -2.19 -17.79
N THR A 134 1.00 -1.28 -17.62
CA THR A 134 0.14 -1.22 -16.44
C THR A 134 -1.21 -1.84 -16.79
N ARG A 135 -1.65 -2.79 -15.96
CA ARG A 135 -2.94 -3.45 -16.09
C ARG A 135 -3.94 -2.92 -15.07
N ASN A 136 -5.21 -3.02 -15.39
CA ASN A 136 -6.26 -2.74 -14.41
C ASN A 136 -6.03 -3.59 -13.15
N ALA A 137 -6.23 -3.00 -11.99
CA ALA A 137 -6.07 -3.67 -10.69
C ALA A 137 -7.37 -3.72 -9.89
N ASP A 138 -8.44 -3.10 -10.39
CA ASP A 138 -9.74 -3.15 -9.75
C ASP A 138 -10.42 -4.50 -10.01
N ILE A 139 -10.77 -5.15 -8.93
CA ILE A 139 -11.55 -6.39 -8.95
C ILE A 139 -13.00 -5.95 -8.75
N ASP A 140 -13.85 -6.26 -9.73
CA ASP A 140 -15.28 -6.15 -9.56
C ASP A 140 -15.73 -7.34 -8.69
N THR A 141 -16.08 -7.04 -7.46
CA THR A 141 -16.52 -8.05 -6.49
C THR A 141 -18.02 -8.25 -6.49
N GLU A 142 -18.78 -7.44 -7.24
CA GLU A 142 -20.23 -7.60 -7.34
C GLU A 142 -20.63 -8.94 -8.01
N THR A 143 -19.70 -9.51 -8.79
CA THR A 143 -19.90 -10.81 -9.46
C THR A 143 -19.57 -12.03 -8.58
N ILE A 144 -19.12 -11.84 -7.32
CA ILE A 144 -18.69 -12.93 -6.42
C ILE A 144 -19.85 -13.50 -5.59
N TYR A 145 -20.99 -12.83 -5.57
CA TYR A 145 -22.12 -13.24 -4.73
C TYR A 145 -22.92 -14.38 -5.39
N ASP A 146 -22.26 -15.52 -5.54
CA ASP A 146 -22.91 -16.81 -5.69
C ASP A 146 -23.02 -17.43 -4.29
N GLU A 147 -24.22 -17.62 -3.79
CA GLU A 147 -24.49 -18.11 -2.43
C GLU A 147 -23.87 -19.50 -2.17
N ASP A 148 -23.53 -20.22 -3.24
CA ASP A 148 -22.98 -21.58 -3.19
C ASP A 148 -21.43 -21.62 -3.19
N LEU A 149 -20.72 -20.50 -3.34
CA LEU A 149 -19.26 -20.44 -3.40
C LEU A 149 -18.66 -19.92 -2.08
N ASP A 150 -17.63 -20.62 -1.57
CA ASP A 150 -16.79 -20.08 -0.48
C ASP A 150 -16.18 -18.75 -0.96
N TYR A 151 -16.53 -17.66 -0.28
CA TYR A 151 -16.10 -16.29 -0.60
C TYR A 151 -14.57 -16.16 -0.68
N ARG A 152 -13.85 -16.90 0.14
CA ARG A 152 -12.37 -16.93 0.14
C ARG A 152 -11.84 -17.56 -1.15
N ASP A 153 -12.39 -18.72 -1.56
CA ASP A 153 -11.97 -19.39 -2.80
C ASP A 153 -12.30 -18.55 -4.03
N ALA A 154 -13.44 -17.88 -4.02
CA ALA A 154 -13.82 -16.93 -5.05
C ALA A 154 -12.84 -15.77 -5.12
N MET A 155 -12.43 -15.20 -3.97
CA MET A 155 -11.42 -14.14 -3.89
C MET A 155 -10.04 -14.61 -4.37
N GLU A 156 -9.58 -15.81 -4.01
CA GLU A 156 -8.33 -16.38 -4.54
C GLU A 156 -8.34 -16.48 -6.06
N ASN A 157 -9.44 -16.93 -6.63
CA ASN A 157 -9.60 -17.03 -8.08
C ASN A 157 -9.58 -15.65 -8.75
N LEU A 158 -10.22 -14.65 -8.16
CA LEU A 158 -10.18 -13.27 -8.66
C LEU A 158 -8.77 -12.66 -8.58
N ILE A 159 -8.03 -12.91 -7.50
CA ILE A 159 -6.64 -12.47 -7.38
C ILE A 159 -5.77 -13.08 -8.48
N LYS A 160 -5.97 -14.37 -8.78
CA LYS A 160 -5.31 -15.04 -9.91
C LYS A 160 -5.71 -14.41 -11.25
N GLN A 161 -6.99 -14.07 -11.45
CA GLN A 161 -7.50 -13.39 -12.64
C GLN A 161 -6.96 -11.96 -12.76
N ARG A 162 -6.82 -11.21 -11.64
CA ARG A 162 -6.27 -9.84 -11.61
C ARG A 162 -4.91 -9.76 -12.28
N LYS A 163 -4.06 -10.78 -12.12
CA LYS A 163 -2.76 -10.85 -12.79
C LYS A 163 -2.87 -10.80 -14.33
N ARG A 164 -4.04 -11.10 -14.88
CA ARG A 164 -4.34 -11.17 -16.33
C ARG A 164 -5.31 -10.09 -16.82
N MET A 165 -5.69 -9.13 -15.97
CA MET A 165 -6.64 -8.07 -16.34
C MET A 165 -6.17 -7.22 -17.51
N SER A 166 -7.09 -6.51 -18.13
CA SER A 166 -6.86 -5.69 -19.31
C SER A 166 -5.77 -4.64 -19.07
N PRO A 167 -4.86 -4.44 -20.01
CA PRO A 167 -3.88 -3.37 -19.95
C PRO A 167 -4.58 -2.02 -20.13
N VAL A 168 -4.18 -1.04 -19.34
CA VAL A 168 -4.73 0.32 -19.37
C VAL A 168 -3.69 1.36 -19.77
N ARG A 169 -2.40 1.00 -19.78
CA ARG A 169 -1.32 1.91 -20.12
C ARG A 169 -0.08 1.15 -20.58
N MET A 170 0.60 1.69 -21.57
CA MET A 170 1.95 1.30 -21.99
C MET A 170 2.89 2.50 -21.92
N GLU A 171 4.02 2.34 -21.26
CA GLU A 171 5.10 3.33 -21.18
C GLU A 171 6.29 2.85 -21.97
N MET A 172 6.98 3.76 -22.67
CA MET A 172 8.19 3.48 -23.45
C MET A 172 9.32 4.41 -23.02
N SER A 173 10.56 3.90 -22.95
CA SER A 173 11.73 4.75 -22.62
C SER A 173 12.28 5.49 -23.84
N ARG A 174 12.02 5.00 -25.04
CA ARG A 174 12.45 5.56 -26.32
C ARG A 174 11.35 5.42 -27.33
N GLU A 175 11.24 6.39 -28.21
CA GLU A 175 10.29 6.36 -29.31
C GLU A 175 10.60 5.21 -30.27
N LEU A 176 9.57 4.49 -30.68
CA LEU A 176 9.59 3.45 -31.69
C LEU A 176 8.81 3.91 -32.91
N ASN A 177 9.12 3.38 -34.09
CA ASN A 177 8.37 3.74 -35.29
C ASN A 177 6.87 3.39 -35.15
N LYS A 178 6.04 4.12 -35.88
CA LYS A 178 4.57 3.98 -35.81
C LYS A 178 4.06 2.56 -36.09
N LYS A 179 4.75 1.82 -36.98
CA LYS A 179 4.36 0.45 -37.36
C LYS A 179 4.59 -0.52 -36.19
N LEU A 180 5.76 -0.47 -35.56
CA LEU A 180 6.08 -1.30 -34.40
C LEU A 180 5.20 -0.95 -33.20
N THR A 181 5.04 0.34 -32.90
CA THR A 181 4.15 0.82 -31.82
C THR A 181 2.71 0.33 -32.04
N SER A 182 2.18 0.44 -33.26
CA SER A 182 0.81 -0.05 -33.57
C SER A 182 0.70 -1.57 -33.43
N SER A 183 1.76 -2.31 -33.79
CA SER A 183 1.80 -3.76 -33.61
C SER A 183 1.81 -4.14 -32.12
N LEU A 184 2.60 -3.45 -31.30
CA LEU A 184 2.64 -3.66 -29.85
C LEU A 184 1.29 -3.35 -29.22
N CYS A 185 0.65 -2.24 -29.58
CA CYS A 185 -0.68 -1.87 -29.09
C CYS A 185 -1.72 -2.97 -29.38
N LYS A 186 -1.69 -3.53 -30.60
CA LYS A 186 -2.60 -4.62 -31.00
C LYS A 186 -2.37 -5.88 -30.17
N GLU A 187 -1.12 -6.31 -30.02
CA GLU A 187 -0.77 -7.53 -29.28
C GLU A 187 -1.06 -7.39 -27.77
N ILE A 188 -0.75 -6.22 -27.20
CA ILE A 188 -0.97 -5.91 -25.78
C ILE A 188 -2.45 -5.61 -25.52
N LYS A 189 -3.22 -5.20 -26.55
CA LYS A 189 -4.62 -4.73 -26.44
C LYS A 189 -4.74 -3.42 -25.64
N VAL A 190 -3.91 -2.43 -25.96
CA VAL A 190 -3.93 -1.09 -25.39
C VAL A 190 -4.15 -0.07 -26.49
N ASP A 191 -4.96 0.95 -26.25
CA ASP A 191 -5.20 2.03 -27.21
C ASP A 191 -3.97 2.92 -27.37
N LYS A 192 -3.80 3.50 -28.56
CA LYS A 192 -2.66 4.37 -28.86
C LYS A 192 -2.60 5.59 -27.97
N ASP A 193 -3.72 6.10 -27.55
CA ASP A 193 -3.84 7.27 -26.66
C ASP A 193 -3.38 6.99 -25.23
N HIS A 194 -3.22 5.70 -24.90
CA HIS A 194 -2.69 5.22 -23.63
C HIS A 194 -1.21 4.78 -23.70
N VAL A 195 -0.50 5.23 -24.75
CA VAL A 195 0.93 5.00 -24.92
C VAL A 195 1.71 6.27 -24.57
N PHE A 196 2.62 6.18 -23.62
CA PHE A 196 3.35 7.32 -23.11
C PHE A 196 4.86 7.15 -23.28
N LEU A 197 5.54 8.19 -23.77
CA LEU A 197 6.98 8.26 -23.78
C LEU A 197 7.48 8.81 -22.45
N SER A 198 8.27 8.02 -21.73
CA SER A 198 8.86 8.41 -20.45
C SER A 198 10.31 8.86 -20.63
N ARG A 199 10.64 10.03 -20.13
CA ARG A 199 12.03 10.56 -20.09
C ARG A 199 12.80 10.13 -18.84
N VAL A 200 12.14 9.39 -17.96
CA VAL A 200 12.67 8.92 -16.69
C VAL A 200 12.60 7.38 -16.64
N PRO A 201 13.33 6.71 -15.72
CA PRO A 201 13.22 5.27 -15.57
C PRO A 201 11.75 4.82 -15.40
N LEU A 202 11.35 3.75 -16.12
CA LEU A 202 9.96 3.28 -16.15
C LEU A 202 9.46 2.74 -14.80
N ASP A 203 10.38 2.44 -13.90
CA ASP A 203 10.07 2.04 -12.53
C ASP A 203 11.09 2.68 -11.58
N LEU A 204 10.57 3.33 -10.53
CA LEU A 204 11.39 4.09 -9.57
C LEU A 204 11.75 3.28 -8.31
N SER A 205 11.43 2.00 -8.24
CA SER A 205 11.71 1.17 -7.06
C SER A 205 13.22 1.04 -6.76
N PHE A 206 14.10 1.26 -7.74
CA PHE A 206 15.55 1.29 -7.53
C PHE A 206 15.98 2.35 -6.49
N VAL A 207 15.17 3.36 -6.22
CA VAL A 207 15.44 4.40 -5.21
C VAL A 207 15.56 3.79 -3.81
N PHE A 208 14.85 2.70 -3.52
CA PHE A 208 14.99 2.01 -2.23
C PHE A 208 16.37 1.35 -2.08
N ALA A 209 16.93 0.77 -3.15
CA ALA A 209 18.29 0.23 -3.15
C ALA A 209 19.32 1.36 -2.99
N LEU A 210 19.12 2.50 -3.66
CA LEU A 210 19.93 3.69 -3.51
C LEU A 210 19.89 4.25 -2.08
N GLN A 211 18.71 4.27 -1.47
CA GLN A 211 18.55 4.67 -0.07
C GLN A 211 19.37 3.75 0.87
N GLY A 212 19.34 2.43 0.63
CA GLY A 212 20.14 1.44 1.35
C GLY A 212 21.65 1.72 1.23
N TYR A 213 22.11 2.01 0.02
CA TYR A 213 23.50 2.39 -0.23
C TYR A 213 23.91 3.65 0.54
N LEU A 214 23.11 4.72 0.51
CA LEU A 214 23.36 5.95 1.23
C LEU A 214 23.47 5.74 2.74
N ARG A 215 22.59 4.90 3.30
CA ARG A 215 22.67 4.53 4.73
C ARG A 215 23.92 3.74 5.06
N SER A 216 24.40 2.88 4.17
CA SER A 216 25.66 2.14 4.39
C SER A 216 26.86 3.08 4.39
N LEU A 217 26.87 4.13 3.56
CA LEU A 217 27.92 5.15 3.58
C LEU A 217 27.96 5.93 4.90
N GLU A 218 26.79 6.24 5.44
CA GLU A 218 26.66 6.91 6.75
C GLU A 218 27.21 6.02 7.88
N GLN A 219 26.80 4.75 7.92
CA GLN A 219 27.25 3.79 8.94
C GLN A 219 28.75 3.56 8.89
N ASN A 220 29.33 3.53 7.71
CA ASN A 220 30.77 3.32 7.51
C ASN A 220 31.61 4.62 7.66
N GLY A 221 30.99 5.75 7.98
CA GLY A 221 31.66 7.04 8.15
C GLY A 221 32.30 7.60 6.88
N THR A 222 31.93 7.07 5.70
CA THR A 222 32.58 7.42 4.41
C THR A 222 31.97 8.63 3.71
N ALA A 223 30.79 9.09 4.14
CA ALA A 223 30.18 10.32 3.63
C ALA A 223 29.20 10.90 4.66
N ASP A 224 29.11 12.23 4.72
CA ASP A 224 28.07 12.92 5.48
C ASP A 224 26.77 12.91 4.69
N THR A 225 25.96 11.89 4.91
CA THR A 225 24.62 11.72 4.33
C THR A 225 23.51 12.04 5.32
N LYS A 226 23.85 12.45 6.56
CA LYS A 226 22.88 12.76 7.64
C LYS A 226 21.83 13.77 7.20
N SER A 227 22.24 14.78 6.43
CA SER A 227 21.33 15.82 5.91
C SER A 227 20.30 15.31 4.88
N LEU A 228 20.47 14.08 4.35
CA LEU A 228 19.53 13.47 3.38
C LEU A 228 18.41 12.71 4.05
N PHE A 229 18.52 12.43 5.33
CA PHE A 229 17.55 11.64 6.06
C PHE A 229 17.03 12.40 7.27
N TYR A 230 15.73 12.27 7.52
CA TYR A 230 15.19 12.66 8.81
C TYR A 230 15.77 11.76 9.91
N GLN A 231 16.00 12.35 11.07
CA GLN A 231 16.42 11.60 12.25
C GLN A 231 15.37 10.53 12.56
N ARG A 232 15.79 9.28 12.68
CA ARG A 232 14.90 8.20 13.09
C ARG A 232 14.42 8.46 14.50
N ARG A 233 13.11 8.51 14.65
CA ARG A 233 12.46 8.53 15.97
C ARG A 233 11.93 7.13 16.23
N ALA A 234 12.38 6.51 17.31
CA ALA A 234 11.75 5.30 17.82
C ALA A 234 10.46 5.68 18.54
N PRO A 235 9.35 4.97 18.32
CA PRO A 235 8.13 5.17 19.09
C PRO A 235 8.41 4.99 20.59
N ARG A 236 7.90 5.88 21.41
CA ARG A 236 8.08 5.81 22.86
C ARG A 236 6.95 5.01 23.48
N MET A 237 7.22 4.37 24.62
CA MET A 237 6.15 3.83 25.45
C MET A 237 5.34 4.99 26.04
N THR A 238 4.03 4.83 26.07
CA THR A 238 3.17 5.86 26.67
C THR A 238 3.42 5.96 28.17
N PRO A 239 3.50 7.17 28.72
CA PRO A 239 3.58 7.36 30.18
C PRO A 239 2.23 7.17 30.89
N GLN A 240 1.14 6.99 30.13
CA GLN A 240 -0.22 6.86 30.67
C GLN A 240 -0.48 5.47 31.29
N LEU A 241 0.37 4.47 30.96
CA LEU A 241 0.25 3.09 31.41
C LEU A 241 1.57 2.62 32.05
N ASP A 242 1.45 1.91 33.16
CA ASP A 242 2.54 1.14 33.72
C ASP A 242 2.61 -0.24 33.05
N SER A 243 3.61 -0.45 32.23
CA SER A 243 3.81 -1.71 31.50
C SER A 243 4.19 -2.91 32.39
N LYS A 244 4.46 -2.68 33.69
CA LYS A 244 4.79 -3.73 34.68
C LYS A 244 3.58 -4.20 35.46
N ALA A 245 2.46 -3.51 35.37
CA ALA A 245 1.21 -3.84 36.02
C ALA A 245 0.14 -4.26 34.98
N PRO A 246 -0.89 -5.02 35.38
CA PRO A 246 -1.99 -5.38 34.49
C PRO A 246 -2.62 -4.14 33.82
N LEU A 247 -2.83 -4.21 32.50
CA LEU A 247 -3.28 -3.07 31.70
C LEU A 247 -4.81 -2.88 31.75
N ILE A 248 -5.57 -3.99 31.79
CA ILE A 248 -7.04 -3.93 31.85
C ILE A 248 -7.53 -3.09 33.02
N PRO A 249 -7.08 -3.30 34.27
CA PRO A 249 -7.51 -2.46 35.42
C PRO A 249 -7.12 -0.99 35.27
N GLN A 250 -6.02 -0.68 34.56
CA GLN A 250 -5.60 0.70 34.33
C GLN A 250 -6.53 1.40 33.32
N VAL A 251 -6.85 0.73 32.22
CA VAL A 251 -7.76 1.24 31.18
C VAL A 251 -9.20 1.39 31.74
N MET A 252 -9.63 0.48 32.60
CA MET A 252 -10.93 0.59 33.26
C MET A 252 -11.07 1.83 34.16
N LYS A 253 -9.95 2.35 34.63
CA LYS A 253 -9.92 3.56 35.50
C LYS A 253 -9.77 4.85 34.70
N LYS A 254 -9.12 4.82 33.57
CA LYS A 254 -8.77 5.99 32.76
C LYS A 254 -8.57 5.65 31.31
N ASP A 255 -9.17 6.46 30.44
CA ASP A 255 -8.95 6.37 28.99
C ASP A 255 -7.50 6.62 28.63
N VAL A 256 -7.01 5.89 27.65
CA VAL A 256 -5.63 5.98 27.12
C VAL A 256 -5.68 6.32 25.64
N LEU A 257 -5.16 7.48 25.29
CA LEU A 257 -5.03 7.92 23.89
C LEU A 257 -3.58 7.79 23.45
N LEU A 258 -3.34 6.91 22.47
CA LEU A 258 -2.02 6.75 21.84
C LEU A 258 -1.96 7.54 20.54
N SER A 259 -0.83 8.23 20.33
CA SER A 259 -0.56 9.01 19.13
C SER A 259 0.58 8.38 18.33
N TYR A 260 0.25 7.67 17.26
CA TYR A 260 1.24 7.09 16.33
C TYR A 260 1.79 8.17 15.39
N PRO A 261 3.02 8.06 14.89
CA PRO A 261 4.07 7.08 15.19
C PRO A 261 4.94 7.46 16.40
N PHE A 262 4.53 8.45 17.20
CA PHE A 262 5.31 8.98 18.31
C PHE A 262 5.28 8.07 19.53
N GLU A 263 4.14 7.42 19.76
CA GLU A 263 3.96 6.37 20.76
C GLU A 263 3.87 5.00 20.09
N SER A 264 4.22 3.97 20.86
CA SER A 264 4.28 2.59 20.39
C SER A 264 2.89 1.95 20.40
N ILE A 265 2.64 1.05 19.46
CA ILE A 265 1.46 0.15 19.45
C ILE A 265 1.58 -0.96 20.50
N LYS A 266 2.76 -1.19 21.07
CA LYS A 266 3.00 -2.28 22.03
C LYS A 266 2.03 -2.32 23.20
N PRO A 267 1.62 -1.21 23.83
CA PRO A 267 0.61 -1.24 24.90
C PRO A 267 -0.70 -1.90 24.47
N PHE A 268 -1.15 -1.67 23.24
CA PHE A 268 -2.35 -2.33 22.71
C PHE A 268 -2.12 -3.84 22.46
N ILE A 269 -0.96 -4.23 21.94
CA ILE A 269 -0.60 -5.65 21.77
C ILE A 269 -0.55 -6.35 23.13
N SER A 270 0.12 -5.74 24.12
CA SER A 270 0.19 -6.28 25.48
C SER A 270 -1.17 -6.37 26.15
N LEU A 271 -2.11 -5.45 25.85
CA LEU A 271 -3.50 -5.53 26.30
C LEU A 271 -4.23 -6.75 25.71
N LEU A 272 -3.97 -7.07 24.43
CA LEU A 272 -4.53 -8.27 23.79
C LEU A 272 -3.92 -9.55 24.38
N ASP A 273 -2.60 -9.57 24.62
CA ASP A 273 -1.91 -10.69 25.27
C ASP A 273 -2.44 -10.93 26.71
N GLU A 274 -2.70 -9.84 27.47
CA GLU A 274 -3.33 -9.93 28.79
C GLU A 274 -4.76 -10.45 28.67
N ALA A 275 -5.54 -9.93 27.73
CA ALA A 275 -6.92 -10.35 27.51
C ALA A 275 -7.02 -11.82 27.08
N ALA A 276 -6.04 -12.33 26.32
CA ALA A 276 -5.97 -13.73 25.94
C ALA A 276 -5.83 -14.67 27.15
N LYS A 277 -5.21 -14.21 28.23
CA LYS A 277 -4.89 -15.01 29.45
C LYS A 277 -5.83 -14.76 30.61
N ASP A 278 -6.46 -13.57 30.68
CA ASP A 278 -7.35 -13.19 31.80
C ASP A 278 -8.62 -14.07 31.80
N GLU A 279 -8.83 -14.83 32.87
CA GLU A 279 -9.99 -15.72 33.02
C GLU A 279 -11.33 -14.98 33.00
N SER A 280 -11.37 -13.71 33.39
CA SER A 280 -12.58 -12.88 33.33
C SER A 280 -12.98 -12.49 31.91
N VAL A 281 -12.04 -12.51 30.94
CA VAL A 281 -12.32 -12.22 29.54
C VAL A 281 -13.03 -13.41 28.90
N VAL A 282 -14.20 -13.15 28.34
CA VAL A 282 -15.06 -14.17 27.71
C VAL A 282 -15.05 -14.07 26.17
N SER A 283 -14.86 -12.86 25.62
CA SER A 283 -14.76 -12.70 24.17
C SER A 283 -13.86 -11.55 23.75
N ILE A 284 -13.25 -11.69 22.55
CA ILE A 284 -12.51 -10.66 21.84
C ILE A 284 -13.10 -10.56 20.44
N LYS A 285 -13.57 -9.34 20.05
CA LYS A 285 -14.10 -9.08 18.70
C LYS A 285 -13.28 -7.98 18.06
N MET A 286 -12.86 -8.18 16.79
CA MET A 286 -11.93 -7.26 16.14
C MET A 286 -12.16 -7.16 14.63
N THR A 287 -11.98 -5.96 14.08
CA THR A 287 -11.95 -5.74 12.62
C THR A 287 -10.53 -5.67 12.12
N LEU A 288 -10.18 -6.44 11.09
CA LEU A 288 -8.85 -6.48 10.49
C LEU A 288 -8.91 -6.05 9.02
N TYR A 289 -8.07 -5.11 8.64
CA TYR A 289 -8.00 -4.62 7.26
C TYR A 289 -6.64 -4.90 6.62
N ARG A 290 -5.56 -4.61 7.31
CA ARG A 290 -4.18 -4.74 6.83
C ARG A 290 -3.28 -5.14 7.97
N LEU A 291 -2.70 -6.32 7.90
CA LEU A 291 -1.83 -6.91 8.90
C LEU A 291 -0.35 -6.83 8.51
N ALA A 292 0.54 -6.91 9.48
CA ALA A 292 1.96 -7.05 9.23
C ALA A 292 2.32 -8.53 8.97
N ASP A 293 3.37 -8.79 8.19
CA ASP A 293 3.96 -10.12 8.15
C ASP A 293 4.43 -10.51 9.56
N LYS A 294 4.02 -11.67 10.07
CA LYS A 294 4.23 -12.11 11.45
C LYS A 294 3.60 -11.15 12.47
N SER A 295 2.28 -11.02 12.39
CA SER A 295 1.51 -10.11 13.22
C SER A 295 1.33 -10.66 14.63
N GLN A 296 1.88 -9.95 15.64
CA GLN A 296 1.67 -10.25 17.06
C GLN A 296 0.20 -10.15 17.48
N ILE A 297 -0.58 -9.36 16.76
CA ILE A 297 -2.03 -9.23 17.01
C ILE A 297 -2.73 -10.54 16.64
N VAL A 298 -2.37 -11.16 15.50
CA VAL A 298 -2.92 -12.47 15.13
C VAL A 298 -2.50 -13.52 16.15
N ASP A 299 -1.23 -13.52 16.58
CA ASP A 299 -0.73 -14.45 17.58
C ASP A 299 -1.54 -14.34 18.89
N ALA A 300 -1.85 -13.14 19.37
CA ALA A 300 -2.67 -12.92 20.57
C ALA A 300 -4.12 -13.37 20.39
N LEU A 301 -4.72 -13.22 19.20
CA LEU A 301 -6.08 -13.70 18.91
C LEU A 301 -6.14 -15.22 18.85
N VAL A 302 -5.12 -15.87 18.28
CA VAL A 302 -4.96 -17.34 18.28
C VAL A 302 -4.84 -17.84 19.71
N GLU A 303 -3.94 -17.27 20.53
CA GLU A 303 -3.79 -17.63 21.94
C GLU A 303 -5.11 -17.47 22.73
N ALA A 304 -5.87 -16.42 22.44
CA ALA A 304 -7.18 -16.21 23.10
C ALA A 304 -8.18 -17.32 22.73
N ALA A 305 -8.24 -17.74 21.47
CA ALA A 305 -9.12 -18.81 21.02
C ALA A 305 -8.69 -20.16 21.63
N GLU A 306 -7.39 -20.47 21.64
CA GLU A 306 -6.83 -21.67 22.27
C GLU A 306 -7.10 -21.72 23.79
N ASN A 307 -7.17 -20.56 24.45
CA ASN A 307 -7.57 -20.41 25.87
C ASN A 307 -9.09 -20.46 26.06
N GLY A 308 -9.86 -20.83 25.04
CA GLY A 308 -11.31 -21.06 25.13
C GLY A 308 -12.18 -19.80 25.10
N LYS A 309 -11.64 -18.64 24.66
CA LYS A 309 -12.42 -17.41 24.52
C LYS A 309 -13.16 -17.37 23.19
N GLU A 310 -14.34 -16.74 23.14
CA GLU A 310 -15.01 -16.45 21.87
C GLU A 310 -14.23 -15.38 21.12
N VAL A 311 -13.55 -15.74 20.04
CA VAL A 311 -12.83 -14.80 19.18
C VAL A 311 -13.57 -14.64 17.87
N VAL A 312 -14.01 -13.39 17.58
CA VAL A 312 -14.69 -13.03 16.33
C VAL A 312 -13.87 -12.00 15.60
N VAL A 313 -13.47 -12.32 14.37
CA VAL A 313 -12.63 -11.46 13.56
C VAL A 313 -13.29 -11.16 12.23
N LEU A 314 -13.51 -9.90 11.92
CA LEU A 314 -13.89 -9.49 10.58
C LEU A 314 -12.64 -9.17 9.78
N VAL A 315 -12.39 -9.92 8.70
CA VAL A 315 -11.25 -9.74 7.81
C VAL A 315 -11.72 -9.14 6.49
N GLU A 316 -11.22 -7.97 6.11
CA GLU A 316 -11.52 -7.36 4.81
C GLU A 316 -10.57 -7.92 3.74
N LEU A 317 -11.03 -8.88 2.95
CA LEU A 317 -10.22 -9.53 1.90
C LEU A 317 -9.92 -8.60 0.71
N ARG A 318 -10.67 -7.50 0.53
CA ARG A 318 -10.49 -6.53 -0.56
C ARG A 318 -9.48 -5.44 -0.21
N ALA A 319 -8.62 -5.65 0.80
CA ALA A 319 -7.54 -4.75 1.11
C ALA A 319 -6.48 -4.80 0.01
N ARG A 320 -6.40 -3.76 -0.85
CA ARG A 320 -5.50 -3.73 -2.02
C ARG A 320 -4.06 -4.02 -1.62
N PHE A 321 -3.43 -4.97 -2.32
CA PHE A 321 -2.05 -5.45 -2.16
C PHE A 321 -1.78 -6.34 -0.93
N ASP A 322 -2.76 -6.56 -0.05
CA ASP A 322 -2.63 -7.40 1.13
C ASP A 322 -3.60 -8.59 1.09
N GLU A 323 -4.28 -8.79 -0.04
CA GLU A 323 -5.31 -9.81 -0.18
C GLU A 323 -4.77 -11.22 0.08
N GLU A 324 -3.61 -11.57 -0.49
CA GLU A 324 -2.96 -12.89 -0.28
C GLU A 324 -2.63 -13.11 1.20
N SER A 325 -2.08 -12.09 1.88
CA SER A 325 -1.76 -12.16 3.32
C SER A 325 -3.01 -12.26 4.19
N ASN A 326 -4.07 -11.52 3.84
CA ASN A 326 -5.32 -11.55 4.60
C ASN A 326 -6.03 -12.92 4.47
N ILE A 327 -5.94 -13.57 3.31
CA ILE A 327 -6.44 -14.93 3.11
C ILE A 327 -5.65 -15.93 3.97
N GLU A 328 -4.32 -15.83 4.00
CA GLU A 328 -3.47 -16.69 4.83
C GLU A 328 -3.80 -16.54 6.32
N TYR A 329 -3.88 -15.30 6.81
CA TYR A 329 -4.24 -15.04 8.21
C TYR A 329 -5.67 -15.49 8.56
N SER A 330 -6.61 -15.39 7.64
CA SER A 330 -7.96 -15.90 7.88
C SER A 330 -7.97 -17.39 8.12
N ARG A 331 -7.14 -18.17 7.39
CA ARG A 331 -6.99 -19.63 7.61
C ARG A 331 -6.39 -19.93 8.98
N ILE A 332 -5.30 -19.21 9.35
CA ILE A 332 -4.66 -19.38 10.66
C ILE A 332 -5.66 -19.15 11.80
N LEU A 333 -6.47 -18.08 11.68
CA LEU A 333 -7.49 -17.75 12.68
C LEU A 333 -8.61 -18.81 12.75
N GLU A 334 -9.09 -19.30 11.60
CA GLU A 334 -10.11 -20.37 11.55
C GLU A 334 -9.58 -21.68 12.12
N GLU A 335 -8.36 -22.08 11.80
CA GLU A 335 -7.70 -23.29 12.32
C GLU A 335 -7.52 -23.23 13.84
N ALA A 336 -7.33 -22.05 14.42
CA ALA A 336 -7.28 -21.81 15.85
C ALA A 336 -8.67 -21.80 16.54
N GLY A 337 -9.76 -21.89 15.77
CA GLY A 337 -11.13 -21.86 16.30
C GLY A 337 -11.76 -20.46 16.38
N CYS A 338 -11.13 -19.45 15.80
CA CYS A 338 -11.75 -18.12 15.69
C CYS A 338 -12.91 -18.13 14.68
N ARG A 339 -13.97 -17.39 14.97
CA ARG A 339 -15.02 -17.13 13.99
C ARG A 339 -14.60 -15.99 13.08
N VAL A 340 -14.33 -16.30 11.79
CA VAL A 340 -13.95 -15.31 10.80
C VAL A 340 -15.15 -14.88 9.96
N ILE A 341 -15.28 -13.57 9.71
CA ILE A 341 -16.28 -12.96 8.83
C ILE A 341 -15.54 -12.25 7.70
N TYR A 342 -15.96 -12.49 6.47
CA TYR A 342 -15.33 -11.95 5.26
C TYR A 342 -16.07 -10.72 4.72
N GLY A 343 -15.79 -9.56 5.32
CA GLY A 343 -16.34 -8.29 4.85
C GLY A 343 -17.85 -8.13 5.06
N LEU A 344 -18.46 -7.23 4.30
CA LEU A 344 -19.88 -6.92 4.30
C LEU A 344 -20.33 -6.66 2.88
N ASN A 345 -21.48 -7.19 2.48
CA ASN A 345 -22.05 -7.01 1.13
C ASN A 345 -22.27 -5.54 0.82
N GLY A 346 -21.80 -5.07 -0.36
CA GLY A 346 -21.95 -3.69 -0.80
C GLY A 346 -21.06 -2.68 -0.08
N PHE A 347 -20.38 -3.05 1.00
CA PHE A 347 -19.51 -2.16 1.76
C PHE A 347 -18.11 -2.71 1.92
N LYS A 348 -17.14 -1.81 2.03
CA LYS A 348 -15.78 -2.13 2.40
C LYS A 348 -15.58 -1.80 3.87
N VAL A 349 -15.27 -2.80 4.68
CA VAL A 349 -15.08 -2.58 6.12
C VAL A 349 -13.69 -2.01 6.37
N HIS A 350 -13.64 -0.75 6.78
CA HIS A 350 -12.38 -0.03 7.03
C HIS A 350 -12.27 0.46 8.48
N SER A 351 -13.19 0.10 9.36
CA SER A 351 -13.13 0.41 10.79
C SER A 351 -11.91 -0.21 11.46
N LYS A 352 -11.46 0.38 12.55
CA LYS A 352 -10.45 -0.16 13.45
C LYS A 352 -11.09 -0.17 14.83
N LEU A 353 -11.70 -1.29 15.13
CA LEU A 353 -12.48 -1.52 16.35
C LEU A 353 -12.09 -2.86 16.95
N CYS A 354 -11.76 -2.84 18.23
CA CYS A 354 -11.54 -4.02 19.05
C CYS A 354 -12.40 -3.92 20.30
N LEU A 355 -13.13 -4.98 20.63
CA LEU A 355 -13.97 -5.09 21.80
C LEU A 355 -13.56 -6.33 22.62
N ILE A 356 -13.15 -6.10 23.85
CA ILE A 356 -12.87 -7.14 24.84
C ILE A 356 -14.03 -7.15 25.83
N SER A 357 -14.73 -8.28 25.93
CA SER A 357 -15.86 -8.47 26.85
C SER A 357 -15.42 -9.33 28.04
N ARG A 358 -15.74 -8.87 29.25
CA ARG A 358 -15.36 -9.50 30.51
C ARG A 358 -16.60 -9.84 31.33
N LYS A 359 -16.59 -10.98 31.97
CA LYS A 359 -17.59 -11.36 32.97
C LYS A 359 -17.22 -10.74 34.32
N THR A 360 -18.15 -10.07 34.93
CA THR A 360 -18.04 -9.49 36.29
C THR A 360 -19.21 -9.96 37.18
N GLU A 361 -19.16 -9.66 38.46
CA GLU A 361 -20.27 -9.98 39.37
C GLU A 361 -21.58 -9.26 38.97
N ASP A 362 -21.45 -8.06 38.40
CA ASP A 362 -22.57 -7.23 37.96
C ASP A 362 -23.01 -7.47 36.50
N GLY A 363 -22.42 -8.50 35.83
CA GLY A 363 -22.75 -8.83 34.46
C GLY A 363 -21.54 -8.74 33.49
N VAL A 364 -21.68 -8.01 32.38
CA VAL A 364 -20.62 -7.85 31.39
C VAL A 364 -20.01 -6.46 31.43
N SER A 365 -18.69 -6.38 31.47
CA SER A 365 -17.95 -5.14 31.29
C SER A 365 -17.11 -5.18 30.02
N TYR A 366 -16.81 -4.01 29.46
CA TYR A 366 -16.14 -3.84 28.19
C TYR A 366 -14.86 -3.04 28.32
N VAL A 367 -13.84 -3.44 27.56
CA VAL A 367 -12.72 -2.60 27.17
C VAL A 367 -12.77 -2.48 25.65
N THR A 368 -12.79 -1.24 25.15
CA THR A 368 -12.92 -0.95 23.73
C THR A 368 -11.69 -0.19 23.23
N GLN A 369 -11.16 -0.60 22.10
CA GLN A 369 -10.16 0.19 21.38
C GLN A 369 -10.74 0.63 20.04
N ILE A 370 -10.55 1.93 19.73
CA ILE A 370 -11.00 2.58 18.50
C ILE A 370 -9.80 3.31 17.90
N GLY A 371 -9.54 3.11 16.60
CA GLY A 371 -8.38 3.72 15.96
C GLY A 371 -8.67 4.29 14.57
N THR A 372 -7.81 5.22 14.16
CA THR A 372 -7.77 5.72 12.79
C THR A 372 -6.81 4.89 11.92
N GLY A 373 -5.79 4.29 12.53
CA GLY A 373 -4.73 3.50 11.89
C GLY A 373 -5.00 2.00 11.88
N ASN A 374 -4.46 1.30 10.87
CA ASN A 374 -4.57 -0.15 10.78
C ASN A 374 -3.83 -0.85 11.93
N TYR A 375 -4.28 -2.06 12.26
CA TYR A 375 -3.62 -2.96 13.19
C TYR A 375 -2.38 -3.60 12.56
N ASN A 376 -1.33 -2.79 12.39
CA ASN A 376 -0.12 -3.19 11.71
C ASN A 376 1.08 -2.50 12.34
N GLU A 377 1.99 -3.27 12.92
CA GLU A 377 3.13 -2.81 13.70
C GLU A 377 4.11 -1.96 12.87
N LYS A 378 4.25 -2.27 11.56
CA LYS A 378 5.12 -1.50 10.65
C LYS A 378 4.50 -0.14 10.31
N THR A 379 3.20 -0.12 10.00
CA THR A 379 2.53 1.13 9.60
C THR A 379 2.30 2.07 10.77
N SER A 380 2.05 1.54 11.98
CA SER A 380 1.93 2.35 13.20
C SER A 380 3.20 3.13 13.56
N ALA A 381 4.37 2.66 13.10
CA ALA A 381 5.65 3.36 13.28
C ALA A 381 5.92 4.42 12.19
N LEU A 382 5.03 4.59 11.20
CA LEU A 382 5.22 5.48 10.04
C LEU A 382 4.11 6.52 9.86
N TYR A 383 2.85 6.12 10.09
CA TYR A 383 1.67 6.96 9.86
C TYR A 383 1.24 7.70 11.11
N THR A 384 0.76 8.93 10.92
CA THR A 384 0.11 9.69 11.99
C THR A 384 -1.32 9.22 12.16
N ASP A 385 -1.57 8.50 13.26
CA ASP A 385 -2.85 7.93 13.62
C ASP A 385 -3.10 8.08 15.12
N LEU A 386 -4.37 7.98 15.50
CA LEU A 386 -4.80 7.98 16.90
C LEU A 386 -5.40 6.63 17.26
N SER A 387 -5.23 6.20 18.50
CA SER A 387 -5.79 4.98 19.06
C SER A 387 -6.28 5.25 20.49
N LEU A 388 -7.59 5.24 20.68
CA LEU A 388 -8.23 5.35 21.99
C LEU A 388 -8.49 3.97 22.56
N ILE A 389 -8.04 3.73 23.78
CA ILE A 389 -8.37 2.54 24.58
C ILE A 389 -9.17 3.02 25.78
N THR A 390 -10.40 2.51 25.95
CA THR A 390 -11.35 3.01 26.95
C THR A 390 -12.10 1.91 27.66
N GLY A 391 -12.34 2.10 28.95
CA GLY A 391 -13.26 1.31 29.75
C GLY A 391 -14.68 1.90 29.82
N ASN A 392 -15.01 2.88 28.99
CA ASN A 392 -16.36 3.48 28.95
C ASN A 392 -17.39 2.44 28.51
N GLN A 393 -18.32 2.09 29.41
CA GLN A 393 -19.28 1.02 29.17
C GLN A 393 -20.34 1.38 28.13
N ALA A 394 -20.67 2.67 27.94
CA ALA A 394 -21.61 3.09 26.92
C ALA A 394 -20.99 2.88 25.52
N ILE A 395 -19.72 3.26 25.31
CA ILE A 395 -18.97 2.98 24.09
C ILE A 395 -18.87 1.46 23.85
N GLY A 396 -18.59 0.69 24.90
CA GLY A 396 -18.50 -0.77 24.81
C GLY A 396 -19.81 -1.43 24.36
N LYS A 397 -20.96 -0.94 24.85
CA LYS A 397 -22.29 -1.42 24.43
C LYS A 397 -22.54 -1.13 22.94
N GLU A 398 -22.28 0.10 22.49
CA GLU A 398 -22.42 0.43 21.07
C GLU A 398 -21.46 -0.37 20.18
N ALA A 399 -20.22 -0.59 20.63
CA ALA A 399 -19.29 -1.47 19.92
C ALA A 399 -19.82 -2.91 19.83
N ALA A 400 -20.47 -3.43 20.87
CA ALA A 400 -21.11 -4.74 20.84
C ALA A 400 -22.28 -4.79 19.85
N GLU A 401 -23.07 -3.73 19.76
CA GLU A 401 -24.15 -3.59 18.76
C GLU A 401 -23.59 -3.55 17.33
N VAL A 402 -22.50 -2.82 17.12
CA VAL A 402 -21.79 -2.80 15.81
C VAL A 402 -21.36 -4.21 15.41
N PHE A 403 -20.70 -4.96 16.29
CA PHE A 403 -20.31 -6.35 15.99
C PHE A 403 -21.52 -7.27 15.81
N ALA A 404 -22.62 -7.07 16.56
CA ALA A 404 -23.83 -7.84 16.38
C ALA A 404 -24.48 -7.60 15.01
N ALA A 405 -24.47 -6.36 14.53
CA ALA A 405 -24.93 -6.02 13.17
C ALA A 405 -24.02 -6.64 12.09
N LEU A 406 -22.69 -6.50 12.23
CA LEU A 406 -21.71 -7.08 11.30
C LEU A 406 -21.85 -8.61 11.18
N LEU A 407 -22.16 -9.31 12.31
CA LEU A 407 -22.39 -10.75 12.33
C LEU A 407 -23.65 -11.18 11.54
N LYS A 408 -24.60 -10.26 11.35
CA LYS A 408 -25.81 -10.47 10.55
C LYS A 408 -25.66 -10.00 9.10
N GLY A 409 -24.49 -9.44 8.73
CA GLY A 409 -24.31 -8.82 7.42
C GLY A 409 -24.99 -7.44 7.28
N GLU A 410 -25.22 -6.75 8.40
CA GLU A 410 -25.95 -5.49 8.48
C GLU A 410 -25.06 -4.32 8.95
N THR A 411 -25.53 -3.10 8.75
CA THR A 411 -24.92 -1.88 9.33
C THR A 411 -25.84 -1.34 10.44
N VAL A 412 -25.24 -0.65 11.41
CA VAL A 412 -25.98 -0.02 12.50
C VAL A 412 -26.73 1.22 11.99
N GLU A 413 -28.01 1.36 12.38
CA GLU A 413 -28.86 2.47 11.95
C GLU A 413 -28.58 3.74 12.77
N LYS A 414 -28.35 3.61 14.07
CA LYS A 414 -28.16 4.72 14.99
C LYS A 414 -27.20 4.35 16.11
N THR A 415 -26.31 5.27 16.45
CA THR A 415 -25.43 5.24 17.61
C THR A 415 -25.32 6.65 18.18
N ASP A 416 -25.10 6.79 19.47
CA ASP A 416 -25.03 8.10 20.14
C ASP A 416 -23.58 8.58 20.32
N LEU A 417 -22.63 7.64 20.53
CA LEU A 417 -21.22 7.93 20.81
C LEU A 417 -20.31 7.54 19.65
N LEU A 418 -20.53 6.38 19.03
CA LEU A 418 -19.73 5.91 17.89
C LEU A 418 -20.33 6.45 16.59
N LEU A 419 -19.53 7.12 15.79
CA LEU A 419 -19.96 7.55 14.45
C LEU A 419 -19.67 6.44 13.43
N VAL A 420 -20.68 5.64 13.13
CA VAL A 420 -20.57 4.46 12.25
C VAL A 420 -21.04 4.80 10.83
N ALA A 421 -20.13 4.71 9.86
CA ALA A 421 -20.50 4.84 8.45
C ALA A 421 -21.26 3.59 7.97
N PRO A 422 -22.19 3.75 6.97
CA PRO A 422 -22.53 4.98 6.28
C PRO A 422 -23.59 5.84 6.99
N LYS A 423 -24.45 5.25 7.81
CA LYS A 423 -25.71 5.89 8.25
C LYS A 423 -25.50 6.94 9.36
N CYS A 424 -24.76 6.61 10.40
CA CYS A 424 -24.60 7.52 11.56
C CYS A 424 -23.56 8.61 11.30
N LEU A 425 -22.46 8.30 10.60
CA LEU A 425 -21.33 9.22 10.45
C LEU A 425 -21.69 10.46 9.61
N GLN A 426 -22.27 10.27 8.42
CA GLN A 426 -22.56 11.36 7.51
C GLN A 426 -23.53 12.36 8.12
N ASN A 427 -24.64 11.87 8.69
CA ASN A 427 -25.67 12.71 9.28
C ASN A 427 -25.10 13.57 10.42
N ARG A 428 -24.33 12.96 11.32
CA ARG A 428 -23.74 13.70 12.44
C ARG A 428 -22.71 14.75 11.99
N VAL A 429 -21.91 14.45 10.97
CA VAL A 429 -20.97 15.43 10.40
C VAL A 429 -21.72 16.60 9.77
N LEU A 430 -22.84 16.36 9.05
CA LEU A 430 -23.67 17.42 8.51
C LEU A 430 -24.27 18.30 9.62
N GLU A 431 -24.78 17.68 10.70
CA GLU A 431 -25.30 18.40 11.88
C GLU A 431 -24.23 19.27 12.52
N MET A 432 -23.01 18.75 12.72
CA MET A 432 -21.89 19.52 13.29
C MET A 432 -21.50 20.73 12.42
N ILE A 433 -21.55 20.57 11.08
CA ILE A 433 -21.31 21.71 10.17
C ILE A 433 -22.45 22.73 10.28
N ASP A 434 -23.71 22.28 10.43
CA ASP A 434 -24.85 23.19 10.63
C ASP A 434 -24.76 23.95 11.97
N GLU A 435 -24.25 23.32 13.02
CA GLU A 435 -23.94 23.99 14.32
C GLU A 435 -22.94 25.14 14.09
N GLU A 436 -21.84 24.92 13.36
CA GLU A 436 -20.87 25.96 13.07
C GLU A 436 -21.42 27.06 12.14
N ILE A 437 -22.30 26.73 11.21
CA ILE A 437 -23.02 27.72 10.38
C ILE A 437 -23.92 28.60 11.25
N ALA A 438 -24.56 28.02 12.25
CA ALA A 438 -25.41 28.75 13.18
C ALA A 438 -24.59 29.73 14.05
N HIS A 439 -23.45 29.31 14.59
CA HIS A 439 -22.51 30.16 15.35
C HIS A 439 -22.03 31.32 14.46
N ALA A 440 -21.59 31.07 13.23
CA ALA A 440 -21.15 32.12 12.30
C ALA A 440 -22.27 33.18 12.05
N LYS A 441 -23.53 32.75 11.84
CA LYS A 441 -24.68 33.62 11.63
C LYS A 441 -25.03 34.48 12.85
N GLN A 442 -24.68 34.02 14.06
CA GLN A 442 -24.82 34.75 15.30
C GLN A 442 -23.64 35.70 15.59
N GLY A 443 -22.62 35.69 14.73
CA GLY A 443 -21.41 36.49 14.92
C GLY A 443 -20.44 35.89 15.94
N GLU A 444 -20.62 34.62 16.29
CA GLU A 444 -19.75 33.89 17.19
C GLU A 444 -18.52 33.30 16.43
N GLU A 445 -17.48 32.96 17.17
CA GLU A 445 -16.32 32.28 16.60
C GLU A 445 -16.75 30.89 16.09
N SER A 446 -16.46 30.62 14.84
CA SER A 446 -16.81 29.37 14.14
C SER A 446 -15.65 28.80 13.37
N TYR A 447 -15.39 27.49 13.53
CA TYR A 447 -14.22 26.84 12.94
C TYR A 447 -14.46 25.38 12.60
N ILE A 448 -14.06 24.99 11.38
CA ILE A 448 -14.06 23.60 10.93
C ILE A 448 -12.63 23.21 10.54
N GLY A 449 -12.03 22.27 11.28
CA GLY A 449 -10.74 21.68 10.98
C GLY A 449 -10.88 20.24 10.51
N ILE A 450 -10.43 19.92 9.27
CA ILE A 450 -10.56 18.58 8.69
C ILE A 450 -9.19 18.05 8.26
N LYS A 451 -8.82 16.85 8.75
CA LYS A 451 -7.76 16.04 8.19
C LYS A 451 -8.35 14.72 7.71
N ILE A 452 -8.37 14.50 6.41
CA ILE A 452 -9.05 13.37 5.79
C ILE A 452 -8.24 12.78 4.63
N ASN A 453 -8.40 11.48 4.38
CA ASN A 453 -7.73 10.83 3.26
C ASN A 453 -8.30 11.28 1.91
N SER A 454 -9.63 11.31 1.78
CA SER A 454 -10.33 11.69 0.55
C SER A 454 -11.60 12.46 0.88
N LEU A 455 -11.91 13.49 0.11
CA LEU A 455 -13.13 14.29 0.20
C LEU A 455 -13.90 14.14 -1.11
N THR A 456 -14.86 13.23 -1.15
CA THR A 456 -15.63 12.85 -2.35
C THR A 456 -17.14 12.89 -2.16
N ASP A 457 -17.62 12.96 -0.89
CA ASP A 457 -19.02 12.98 -0.57
C ASP A 457 -19.67 14.30 -0.97
N LYS A 458 -20.69 14.23 -1.86
CA LYS A 458 -21.34 15.41 -2.41
C LYS A 458 -22.09 16.22 -1.35
N ALA A 459 -22.75 15.55 -0.41
CA ALA A 459 -23.53 16.24 0.63
C ALA A 459 -22.61 17.03 1.56
N ILE A 460 -21.51 16.40 2.01
CA ILE A 460 -20.50 17.06 2.83
C ILE A 460 -19.84 18.23 2.11
N ILE A 461 -19.47 18.06 0.84
CA ILE A 461 -18.85 19.13 0.02
C ILE A 461 -19.84 20.32 -0.10
N THR A 462 -21.11 20.05 -0.43
CA THR A 462 -22.13 21.12 -0.52
C THR A 462 -22.26 21.85 0.80
N LYS A 463 -22.32 21.13 1.91
CA LYS A 463 -22.46 21.70 3.25
C LYS A 463 -21.23 22.52 3.66
N LEU A 464 -20.02 22.10 3.30
CA LEU A 464 -18.79 22.89 3.54
C LEU A 464 -18.79 24.19 2.73
N VAL A 465 -19.32 24.18 1.50
CA VAL A 465 -19.49 25.42 0.70
C VAL A 465 -20.49 26.36 1.38
N GLU A 466 -21.63 25.84 1.88
CA GLU A 466 -22.60 26.64 2.66
C GLU A 466 -21.96 27.25 3.91
N ALA A 467 -21.15 26.47 4.64
CA ALA A 467 -20.44 26.94 5.82
C ALA A 467 -19.43 28.07 5.48
N SER A 468 -18.67 27.91 4.41
CA SER A 468 -17.75 28.96 3.93
C SER A 468 -18.49 30.24 3.56
N GLN A 469 -19.65 30.13 2.88
CA GLN A 469 -20.50 31.28 2.51
C GLN A 469 -21.13 31.96 3.76
N ALA A 470 -21.37 31.20 4.81
CA ALA A 470 -21.85 31.74 6.08
C ALA A 470 -20.75 32.43 6.93
N GLY A 471 -19.49 32.34 6.53
CA GLY A 471 -18.36 32.97 7.21
C GLY A 471 -17.59 32.06 8.17
N VAL A 472 -17.88 30.76 8.19
CA VAL A 472 -17.13 29.77 9.00
C VAL A 472 -15.69 29.68 8.49
N LYS A 473 -14.71 29.76 9.39
CA LYS A 473 -13.31 29.52 9.05
C LYS A 473 -13.07 28.03 8.85
N ILE A 474 -12.64 27.63 7.63
CA ILE A 474 -12.44 26.23 7.28
C ILE A 474 -10.97 25.98 6.92
N GLU A 475 -10.33 24.99 7.58
CA GLU A 475 -8.98 24.53 7.28
C GLU A 475 -9.00 23.04 7.01
N MET A 476 -8.44 22.63 5.84
CA MET A 476 -8.50 21.22 5.44
C MET A 476 -7.13 20.70 5.00
N ILE A 477 -6.82 19.47 5.43
CA ILE A 477 -5.72 18.65 4.90
C ILE A 477 -6.34 17.43 4.25
N VAL A 478 -6.37 17.41 2.89
CA VAL A 478 -6.86 16.27 2.11
C VAL A 478 -5.67 15.58 1.46
N ARG A 479 -5.38 14.33 1.86
CA ARG A 479 -4.21 13.59 1.41
C ARG A 479 -4.35 12.99 0.02
N GLY A 480 -5.54 12.53 -0.34
CA GLY A 480 -5.82 11.77 -1.56
C GLY A 480 -6.75 12.53 -2.52
N ILE A 481 -7.84 11.88 -2.93
CA ILE A 481 -8.80 12.46 -3.87
C ILE A 481 -9.58 13.60 -3.20
N CYS A 482 -9.64 14.75 -3.85
CA CYS A 482 -10.46 15.89 -3.46
C CYS A 482 -11.37 16.28 -4.62
N CYS A 483 -12.69 16.15 -4.42
CA CYS A 483 -13.70 16.55 -5.40
C CYS A 483 -14.29 17.95 -5.12
N LEU A 484 -13.84 18.64 -4.05
CA LEU A 484 -14.15 20.03 -3.83
C LEU A 484 -13.29 20.88 -4.76
N ILE A 485 -13.94 21.70 -5.57
CA ILE A 485 -13.31 22.70 -6.45
C ILE A 485 -13.52 24.05 -5.78
N PRO A 486 -12.42 24.80 -5.49
CA PRO A 486 -12.51 26.12 -4.86
C PRO A 486 -13.21 27.14 -5.74
#